data_efec630122d93a9e821a56cdbd22ea80
#
_entry.id   efec630122d93a9e821a56cdbd22ea80
#
_cell.length_a   1.000
_cell.length_b   1.000
_cell.length_c   1.000
_cell.angle_alpha   90.00
_cell.angle_beta   90.00
_cell.angle_gamma   90.00
#
_symmetry.space_group_name_H-M   'P 1'
#
loop_
_entity.id
_entity.type
_entity.pdbx_description
1 polymer ?
#
loop_
_entity_poly.entity_id
_entity_poly.type
_entity_poly.pdbx_seq_one_letter_code
_entity_poly.pdbx_strand_id
1 'polypeptide(L)'
;MSQSVRWYIIQTYSGYENAVKSDLQRRVESMGMSDYIFRIIVPEETVIEKKADGKEKEKVKQLFPGYVFVEMMVTDESWFVVRNTPRVTGFLGSSGGGTKPVPLAPDEINQILLKIGVISKPTFKHLLGKIVEITAGTWTGLKGEVIAVDDDQEKVVVNMDLFGRGTPTELSATDVKEQ
;
A
#
# COMPACT_ATOMS: atom_id res chain seq x y z
N MET A 1 15.19 20.70 8.39
CA MET A 1 13.92 20.27 7.75
C MET A 1 13.85 18.76 7.83
N SER A 2 12.79 18.21 8.35
CA SER A 2 12.62 16.75 8.46
C SER A 2 12.52 16.17 7.05
N GLN A 3 13.55 15.49 6.59
CA GLN A 3 13.54 14.74 5.34
C GLN A 3 12.73 13.46 5.60
N SER A 4 11.47 13.47 5.25
CA SER A 4 10.58 12.31 5.42
C SER A 4 10.58 11.45 4.16
N VAL A 5 10.56 10.12 4.39
CA VAL A 5 10.36 9.13 3.32
C VAL A 5 8.92 9.24 2.83
N ARG A 6 8.77 9.40 1.53
CA ARG A 6 7.47 9.55 0.86
C ARG A 6 7.46 8.76 -0.44
N TRP A 7 6.26 8.53 -0.94
CA TRP A 7 6.05 7.94 -2.25
C TRP A 7 5.88 9.01 -3.32
N TYR A 8 6.54 8.80 -4.44
CA TYR A 8 6.50 9.66 -5.62
C TYR A 8 6.19 8.83 -6.85
N ILE A 9 5.59 9.46 -7.84
CA ILE A 9 5.34 8.86 -9.14
C ILE A 9 6.31 9.48 -10.14
N ILE A 10 7.03 8.63 -10.87
CA ILE A 10 7.83 9.04 -12.03
C ILE A 10 7.13 8.59 -13.31
N GLN A 11 7.24 9.44 -14.32
CA GLN A 11 6.68 9.19 -15.64
C GLN A 11 7.76 8.64 -16.58
N THR A 12 7.37 7.68 -17.39
CA THR A 12 8.18 7.07 -18.44
C THR A 12 7.32 6.80 -19.66
N TYR A 13 7.94 6.37 -20.75
CA TYR A 13 7.20 5.88 -21.90
C TYR A 13 6.50 4.55 -21.57
N SER A 14 5.27 4.39 -22.03
CA SER A 14 4.53 3.13 -21.88
C SER A 14 5.31 1.95 -22.48
N GLY A 15 5.40 0.87 -21.71
CA GLY A 15 6.17 -0.33 -22.08
C GLY A 15 7.61 -0.34 -21.58
N TYR A 16 8.11 0.76 -21.02
CA TYR A 16 9.48 0.87 -20.50
C TYR A 16 9.56 0.92 -18.97
N GLU A 17 8.46 0.68 -18.28
CA GLU A 17 8.37 0.79 -16.83
C GLU A 17 9.35 -0.17 -16.12
N ASN A 18 9.41 -1.41 -16.56
CA ASN A 18 10.33 -2.41 -16.00
C ASN A 18 11.79 -2.09 -16.33
N ALA A 19 12.05 -1.55 -17.51
CA ALA A 19 13.39 -1.09 -17.90
C ALA A 19 13.85 0.07 -17.02
N VAL A 20 12.97 1.04 -16.74
CA VAL A 20 13.24 2.15 -15.81
C VAL A 20 13.50 1.64 -14.40
N LYS A 21 12.69 0.71 -13.92
CA LYS A 21 12.90 0.06 -12.61
C LYS A 21 14.28 -0.56 -12.50
N SER A 22 14.69 -1.35 -13.49
CA SER A 22 15.99 -2.02 -13.49
C SER A 22 17.15 -1.02 -13.57
N ASP A 23 17.05 -0.03 -14.45
CA ASP A 23 18.08 0.99 -14.61
C ASP A 23 18.22 1.85 -13.35
N LEU A 24 17.10 2.23 -12.74
CA LEU A 24 17.11 3.00 -11.50
C LEU A 24 17.70 2.19 -10.34
N GLN A 25 17.35 0.90 -10.21
CA GLN A 25 17.93 0.03 -9.19
C GLN A 25 19.45 -0.06 -9.30
N ARG A 26 19.99 -0.23 -10.51
CA ARG A 26 21.42 -0.24 -10.76
C ARG A 26 22.09 1.08 -10.39
N ARG A 27 21.44 2.20 -10.70
CA ARG A 27 21.96 3.54 -10.36
C ARG A 27 21.97 3.77 -8.86
N VAL A 28 20.94 3.33 -8.16
CA VAL A 28 20.86 3.40 -6.69
C VAL A 28 22.02 2.66 -6.04
N GLU A 29 22.31 1.45 -6.52
CA GLU A 29 23.44 0.65 -6.04
C GLU A 29 24.79 1.29 -6.40
N SER A 30 25.00 1.66 -7.66
CA SER A 30 26.27 2.19 -8.15
C SER A 30 26.62 3.56 -7.60
N MET A 31 25.63 4.38 -7.26
CA MET A 31 25.79 5.74 -6.76
C MET A 31 25.63 5.85 -5.23
N GLY A 32 25.39 4.74 -4.54
CA GLY A 32 25.28 4.69 -3.08
C GLY A 32 24.01 5.41 -2.55
N MET A 33 22.91 5.38 -3.31
CA MET A 33 21.65 6.05 -2.96
C MET A 33 20.67 5.15 -2.20
N SER A 34 21.08 4.00 -1.71
CA SER A 34 20.24 3.04 -0.99
C SER A 34 19.64 3.61 0.31
N ASP A 35 20.28 4.59 0.91
CA ASP A 35 19.79 5.27 2.11
C ASP A 35 18.74 6.35 1.81
N TYR A 36 18.51 6.65 0.54
CA TYR A 36 17.57 7.69 0.07
C TYR A 36 16.46 7.14 -0.82
N ILE A 37 16.72 6.09 -1.59
CA ILE A 37 15.76 5.45 -2.49
C ILE A 37 15.57 4.01 -2.01
N PHE A 38 14.38 3.69 -1.49
CA PHE A 38 14.14 2.44 -0.76
C PHE A 38 13.42 1.39 -1.60
N ARG A 39 12.34 1.77 -2.26
CA ARG A 39 11.53 0.86 -3.07
C ARG A 39 11.17 1.47 -4.42
N ILE A 40 11.19 0.63 -5.44
CA ILE A 40 10.79 1.00 -6.80
C ILE A 40 9.78 -0.04 -7.26
N ILE A 41 8.56 0.39 -7.56
CA ILE A 41 7.44 -0.48 -7.86
C ILE A 41 6.83 -0.10 -9.20
N VAL A 42 6.68 -1.10 -10.07
CA VAL A 42 5.81 -1.01 -11.26
C VAL A 42 4.47 -1.60 -10.88
N PRO A 43 3.38 -0.81 -10.91
CA PRO A 43 2.08 -1.28 -10.48
C PRO A 43 1.47 -2.23 -11.51
N GLU A 44 1.59 -3.52 -11.25
CA GLU A 44 1.10 -4.61 -12.11
C GLU A 44 0.10 -5.48 -11.36
N GLU A 45 -0.88 -5.99 -12.09
CA GLU A 45 -1.86 -6.96 -11.61
C GLU A 45 -1.80 -8.21 -12.48
N THR A 46 -1.75 -9.38 -11.83
CA THR A 46 -1.87 -10.64 -12.53
C THR A 46 -3.33 -11.00 -12.68
N VAL A 47 -3.81 -11.08 -13.91
CA VAL A 47 -5.17 -11.49 -14.25
C VAL A 47 -5.15 -12.86 -14.92
N ILE A 48 -6.16 -13.68 -14.63
CA ILE A 48 -6.34 -14.98 -15.27
C ILE A 48 -7.30 -14.81 -16.44
N GLU A 49 -6.79 -15.01 -17.65
CA GLU A 49 -7.61 -15.06 -18.89
C GLU A 49 -7.97 -16.50 -19.23
N LYS A 50 -9.27 -16.76 -19.41
CA LYS A 50 -9.74 -18.02 -19.97
C LYS A 50 -9.69 -17.96 -21.48
N LYS A 51 -8.94 -18.87 -22.09
CA LYS A 51 -8.89 -19.05 -23.55
C LYS A 51 -10.14 -19.81 -24.03
N ALA A 52 -10.43 -19.69 -25.32
CA ALA A 52 -11.52 -20.40 -25.98
C ALA A 52 -11.43 -21.94 -25.88
N ASP A 53 -10.25 -22.48 -25.66
CA ASP A 53 -9.96 -23.91 -25.44
C ASP A 53 -10.16 -24.37 -23.98
N GLY A 54 -10.64 -23.49 -23.08
CA GLY A 54 -10.85 -23.77 -21.66
C GLY A 54 -9.59 -23.72 -20.81
N LYS A 55 -8.43 -23.42 -21.37
CA LYS A 55 -7.18 -23.24 -20.62
C LYS A 55 -7.11 -21.85 -20.01
N GLU A 56 -6.62 -21.80 -18.78
CA GLU A 56 -6.34 -20.54 -18.09
C GLU A 56 -4.90 -20.10 -18.38
N LYS A 57 -4.74 -18.81 -18.67
CA LYS A 57 -3.43 -18.17 -18.84
C LYS A 57 -3.31 -16.99 -17.92
N GLU A 58 -2.23 -16.94 -17.16
CA GLU A 58 -1.87 -15.76 -16.39
C GLU A 58 -1.35 -14.67 -17.34
N LYS A 59 -1.89 -13.48 -17.20
CA LYS A 59 -1.47 -12.29 -17.93
C LYS A 59 -1.19 -11.17 -16.94
N VAL A 60 -0.03 -10.56 -17.07
CA VAL A 60 0.33 -9.37 -16.32
C VAL A 60 -0.24 -8.15 -17.01
N LYS A 61 -1.07 -7.40 -16.28
CA LYS A 61 -1.66 -6.15 -16.73
C LYS A 61 -1.09 -4.99 -15.93
N GLN A 62 -0.58 -3.98 -16.61
CA GLN A 62 -0.16 -2.76 -15.95
C GLN A 62 -1.38 -1.92 -15.56
N LEU A 63 -1.45 -1.53 -14.29
CA LEU A 63 -2.54 -0.72 -13.77
C LEU A 63 -2.39 0.75 -14.13
N PHE A 64 -1.15 1.23 -14.19
CA PHE A 64 -0.81 2.61 -14.51
C PHE A 64 0.30 2.64 -15.57
N PRO A 65 -0.01 2.42 -16.85
CA PRO A 65 0.97 2.47 -17.93
C PRO A 65 1.70 3.81 -17.97
N GLY A 66 3.02 3.77 -18.08
CA GLY A 66 3.86 4.97 -18.10
C GLY A 66 4.20 5.56 -16.73
N TYR A 67 3.83 4.88 -15.64
CA TYR A 67 4.11 5.33 -14.27
C TYR A 67 4.90 4.28 -13.48
N VAL A 68 5.86 4.75 -12.71
CA VAL A 68 6.64 3.95 -11.75
C VAL A 68 6.57 4.63 -10.39
N PHE A 69 6.31 3.85 -9.35
CA PHE A 69 6.23 4.35 -7.97
C PHE A 69 7.57 4.18 -7.27
N VAL A 70 8.03 5.24 -6.63
CA VAL A 70 9.30 5.26 -5.90
C VAL A 70 9.09 5.75 -4.49
N GLU A 71 9.50 4.94 -3.52
CA GLU A 71 9.59 5.35 -2.12
C GLU A 71 10.98 5.89 -1.85
N MET A 72 11.06 7.16 -1.56
CA MET A 72 12.34 7.84 -1.43
C MET A 72 12.28 9.03 -0.48
N MET A 73 13.46 9.42 -0.05
CA MET A 73 13.73 10.69 0.60
C MET A 73 14.29 11.66 -0.45
N VAL A 74 13.60 12.75 -0.73
CA VAL A 74 14.01 13.70 -1.77
C VAL A 74 15.11 14.60 -1.25
N THR A 75 16.28 14.47 -1.86
CA THR A 75 17.41 15.39 -1.78
C THR A 75 17.76 15.84 -3.19
N ASP A 76 18.61 16.83 -3.34
CA ASP A 76 19.08 17.25 -4.66
C ASP A 76 19.77 16.10 -5.41
N GLU A 77 20.50 15.26 -4.69
CA GLU A 77 21.20 14.10 -5.23
C GLU A 77 20.25 12.97 -5.62
N SER A 78 19.33 12.57 -4.73
CA SER A 78 18.37 11.50 -5.01
C SER A 78 17.40 11.90 -6.13
N TRP A 79 16.94 13.14 -6.15
CA TRP A 79 16.13 13.69 -7.22
C TRP A 79 16.86 13.64 -8.57
N PHE A 80 18.14 14.06 -8.57
CA PHE A 80 18.98 14.05 -9.77
C PHE A 80 19.17 12.63 -10.32
N VAL A 81 19.43 11.63 -9.46
CA VAL A 81 19.59 10.23 -9.87
C VAL A 81 18.33 9.69 -10.54
N VAL A 82 17.17 9.93 -9.95
CA VAL A 82 15.89 9.47 -10.50
C VAL A 82 15.57 10.21 -11.80
N ARG A 83 15.70 11.52 -11.80
CA ARG A 83 15.37 12.35 -12.97
C ARG A 83 16.22 12.05 -14.20
N ASN A 84 17.48 11.70 -14.00
CA ASN A 84 18.43 11.39 -15.07
C ASN A 84 18.53 9.89 -15.42
N THR A 85 17.65 9.08 -14.86
CA THR A 85 17.54 7.68 -15.27
C THR A 85 17.00 7.61 -16.71
N PRO A 86 17.60 6.78 -17.60
CA PRO A 86 17.14 6.65 -18.97
C PRO A 86 15.63 6.35 -19.05
N ARG A 87 14.95 6.95 -20.00
CA ARG A 87 13.51 6.83 -20.28
C ARG A 87 12.58 7.47 -19.23
N VAL A 88 13.10 8.05 -18.16
CA VAL A 88 12.33 8.87 -17.22
C VAL A 88 12.09 10.24 -17.84
N THR A 89 10.82 10.61 -17.97
CA THR A 89 10.43 11.93 -18.51
C THR A 89 10.29 12.99 -17.43
N GLY A 90 10.02 12.58 -16.20
CA GLY A 90 9.94 13.48 -15.04
C GLY A 90 9.15 12.88 -13.89
N PHE A 91 8.98 13.67 -12.84
CA PHE A 91 8.08 13.38 -11.73
C PHE A 91 6.68 13.88 -12.03
N LEU A 92 5.67 13.12 -11.63
CA LEU A 92 4.28 13.56 -11.69
C LEU A 92 4.07 14.73 -10.70
N GLY A 93 3.34 15.76 -11.14
CA GLY A 93 3.07 16.95 -10.33
C GLY A 93 4.20 17.97 -10.26
N SER A 94 5.34 17.69 -10.91
CA SER A 94 6.43 18.64 -11.06
C SER A 94 6.19 19.52 -12.29
N SER A 95 6.10 20.82 -12.11
CA SER A 95 5.86 21.81 -13.20
C SER A 95 7.10 22.14 -14.04
N GLY A 96 7.92 21.13 -14.39
CA GLY A 96 9.11 21.30 -15.21
C GLY A 96 10.33 21.94 -14.50
N GLY A 97 11.51 21.73 -15.07
CA GLY A 97 12.72 22.52 -14.84
C GLY A 97 13.20 22.80 -13.41
N GLY A 98 13.17 21.82 -12.50
CA GLY A 98 13.80 21.97 -11.17
C GLY A 98 12.85 22.20 -10.01
N THR A 99 11.54 22.11 -10.21
CA THR A 99 10.58 22.09 -9.11
C THR A 99 10.61 20.74 -8.39
N LYS A 100 10.57 20.79 -7.05
CA LYS A 100 10.53 19.57 -6.22
C LYS A 100 9.29 18.73 -6.55
N PRO A 101 9.42 17.41 -6.60
CA PRO A 101 8.29 16.52 -6.84
C PRO A 101 7.26 16.60 -5.72
N VAL A 102 6.00 16.38 -6.08
CA VAL A 102 4.90 16.33 -5.12
C VAL A 102 4.70 14.88 -4.65
N PRO A 103 4.77 14.58 -3.34
CA PRO A 103 4.53 13.25 -2.83
C PRO A 103 3.06 12.86 -2.93
N LEU A 104 2.81 11.54 -3.06
CA LEU A 104 1.48 10.96 -2.91
C LEU A 104 1.01 11.06 -1.45
N ALA A 105 -0.28 11.28 -1.29
CA ALA A 105 -0.91 11.16 0.02
C ALA A 105 -0.84 9.71 0.52
N PRO A 106 -0.64 9.48 1.84
CA PRO A 106 -0.55 8.12 2.39
C PRO A 106 -1.74 7.24 2.04
N ASP A 107 -2.95 7.78 2.04
CA ASP A 107 -4.17 7.03 1.71
C ASP A 107 -4.20 6.60 0.24
N GLU A 108 -3.76 7.46 -0.66
CA GLU A 108 -3.69 7.16 -2.09
C GLU A 108 -2.71 6.03 -2.39
N ILE A 109 -1.50 6.11 -1.83
CA ILE A 109 -0.49 5.08 -2.05
C ILE A 109 -0.88 3.75 -1.41
N ASN A 110 -1.48 3.76 -0.21
CA ASN A 110 -1.90 2.55 0.47
C ASN A 110 -2.95 1.77 -0.34
N GLN A 111 -3.91 2.45 -0.95
CA GLN A 111 -4.89 1.81 -1.83
C GLN A 111 -4.22 1.12 -3.03
N ILE A 112 -3.23 1.76 -3.62
CA ILE A 112 -2.48 1.19 -4.75
C ILE A 112 -1.66 -0.01 -4.30
N LEU A 113 -0.93 0.10 -3.19
CA LEU A 113 -0.10 -0.98 -2.64
C LEU A 113 -0.92 -2.20 -2.23
N LEU A 114 -2.13 -2.00 -1.70
CA LEU A 114 -3.10 -3.07 -1.43
C LEU A 114 -3.54 -3.76 -2.73
N LYS A 115 -3.89 -2.98 -3.74
CA LYS A 115 -4.37 -3.50 -5.02
C LYS A 115 -3.33 -4.37 -5.74
N ILE A 116 -2.06 -3.99 -5.69
CA ILE A 116 -0.96 -4.74 -6.30
C ILE A 116 -0.34 -5.80 -5.40
N GLY A 117 -0.86 -5.99 -4.18
CA GLY A 117 -0.42 -7.03 -3.26
C GLY A 117 0.93 -6.77 -2.57
N VAL A 118 1.46 -5.56 -2.62
CA VAL A 118 2.71 -5.18 -1.90
C VAL A 118 2.48 -5.13 -0.41
N ILE A 119 1.33 -4.64 0.01
CA ILE A 119 0.86 -4.71 1.39
C ILE A 119 -0.43 -5.52 1.44
N SER A 120 -0.66 -6.20 2.53
CA SER A 120 -1.90 -6.93 2.78
C SER A 120 -2.83 -6.09 3.61
N LYS A 121 -4.14 -6.26 3.42
CA LYS A 121 -5.10 -5.75 4.39
C LYS A 121 -4.80 -6.36 5.76
N PRO A 122 -4.93 -5.59 6.83
CA PRO A 122 -4.83 -6.17 8.16
C PRO A 122 -5.86 -7.29 8.29
N THR A 123 -5.45 -8.42 8.86
CA THR A 123 -6.36 -9.50 9.16
C THR A 123 -6.64 -9.53 10.65
N PHE A 124 -7.90 -9.61 11.01
CA PHE A 124 -8.36 -9.67 12.39
C PHE A 124 -8.83 -11.07 12.80
N LYS A 125 -8.64 -12.06 11.90
CA LYS A 125 -9.01 -13.46 12.16
C LYS A 125 -8.40 -14.06 13.42
N HIS A 126 -7.23 -13.54 13.82
CA HIS A 126 -6.56 -13.95 15.07
C HIS A 126 -7.36 -13.59 16.32
N LEU A 127 -8.30 -12.65 16.23
CA LEU A 127 -9.17 -12.25 17.33
C LEU A 127 -10.35 -13.20 17.53
N LEU A 128 -10.68 -14.02 16.54
CA LEU A 128 -11.81 -14.93 16.60
C LEU A 128 -11.69 -15.91 17.79
N GLY A 129 -12.71 -15.95 18.63
CA GLY A 129 -12.74 -16.77 19.86
C GLY A 129 -11.95 -16.19 21.02
N LYS A 130 -11.39 -14.98 20.88
CA LYS A 130 -10.67 -14.32 21.97
C LYS A 130 -11.53 -13.29 22.68
N ILE A 131 -11.18 -13.03 23.93
CA ILE A 131 -11.78 -11.98 24.72
C ILE A 131 -11.06 -10.68 24.41
N VAL A 132 -11.83 -9.67 24.02
CA VAL A 132 -11.34 -8.33 23.72
C VAL A 132 -11.99 -7.30 24.61
N GLU A 133 -11.26 -6.20 24.85
CA GLU A 133 -11.79 -5.02 25.53
C GLU A 133 -12.10 -3.94 24.49
N ILE A 134 -13.24 -3.30 24.61
CA ILE A 134 -13.63 -2.22 23.71
C ILE A 134 -12.94 -0.93 24.17
N THR A 135 -12.20 -0.30 23.26
CA THR A 135 -11.36 0.86 23.56
C THR A 135 -11.96 2.18 23.09
N ALA A 136 -12.97 2.14 22.24
CA ALA A 136 -13.63 3.34 21.72
C ALA A 136 -15.13 3.16 21.53
N GLY A 137 -15.86 4.27 21.46
CA GLY A 137 -17.29 4.27 21.22
C GLY A 137 -18.14 4.16 22.49
N THR A 138 -19.43 3.86 22.31
CA THR A 138 -20.44 3.79 23.38
C THR A 138 -20.15 2.67 24.40
N TRP A 139 -19.46 1.63 23.98
CA TRP A 139 -19.21 0.42 24.78
C TRP A 139 -17.80 0.34 25.37
N THR A 140 -17.08 1.46 25.38
CA THR A 140 -15.70 1.52 25.90
C THR A 140 -15.60 0.96 27.33
N GLY A 141 -14.61 0.09 27.56
CA GLY A 141 -14.36 -0.55 28.86
C GLY A 141 -15.14 -1.87 29.06
N LEU A 142 -16.05 -2.23 28.16
CA LEU A 142 -16.71 -3.52 28.19
C LEU A 142 -15.83 -4.57 27.53
N LYS A 143 -16.03 -5.82 27.94
CA LYS A 143 -15.33 -7.00 27.41
C LYS A 143 -16.31 -7.98 26.79
N GLY A 144 -15.86 -8.67 25.76
CA GLY A 144 -16.65 -9.70 25.12
C GLY A 144 -15.80 -10.62 24.26
N GLU A 145 -16.39 -11.74 23.87
CA GLU A 145 -15.75 -12.69 22.98
C GLU A 145 -16.04 -12.34 21.51
N VAL A 146 -15.02 -12.35 20.68
CA VAL A 146 -15.16 -12.18 19.22
C VAL A 146 -15.72 -13.44 18.60
N ILE A 147 -16.93 -13.36 18.09
CA ILE A 147 -17.64 -14.50 17.47
C ILE A 147 -17.61 -14.50 15.95
N ALA A 148 -17.33 -13.38 15.32
CA ALA A 148 -17.17 -13.26 13.88
C ALA A 148 -16.21 -12.13 13.53
N VAL A 149 -15.55 -12.25 12.38
CA VAL A 149 -14.59 -11.24 11.86
C VAL A 149 -14.88 -11.06 10.37
N ASP A 150 -14.98 -9.80 9.96
CA ASP A 150 -15.04 -9.38 8.57
C ASP A 150 -13.80 -8.53 8.25
N ASP A 151 -12.80 -9.15 7.64
CA ASP A 151 -11.56 -8.47 7.26
C ASP A 151 -11.77 -7.44 6.14
N ASP A 152 -12.79 -7.62 5.29
CA ASP A 152 -13.06 -6.70 4.17
C ASP A 152 -13.65 -5.38 4.62
N GLN A 153 -14.49 -5.43 5.63
CA GLN A 153 -15.09 -4.24 6.24
C GLN A 153 -14.35 -3.74 7.48
N GLU A 154 -13.28 -4.44 7.88
CA GLU A 154 -12.52 -4.17 9.12
C GLU A 154 -13.41 -4.15 10.36
N LYS A 155 -14.32 -5.12 10.46
CA LYS A 155 -15.30 -5.24 11.53
C LYS A 155 -15.18 -6.56 12.26
N VAL A 156 -15.55 -6.53 13.52
CA VAL A 156 -15.67 -7.70 14.38
C VAL A 156 -17.04 -7.70 15.06
N VAL A 157 -17.58 -8.89 15.26
CA VAL A 157 -18.79 -9.07 16.07
C VAL A 157 -18.36 -9.60 17.43
N VAL A 158 -18.61 -8.80 18.45
CA VAL A 158 -18.28 -9.13 19.85
C VAL A 158 -19.55 -9.51 20.59
N ASN A 159 -19.55 -10.69 21.19
CA ASN A 159 -20.65 -11.12 22.07
C ASN A 159 -20.41 -10.56 23.46
N MET A 160 -21.12 -9.51 23.77
CA MET A 160 -21.03 -8.85 25.09
C MET A 160 -22.12 -9.32 26.03
N ASP A 161 -21.77 -9.52 27.31
CA ASP A 161 -22.77 -9.78 28.34
C ASP A 161 -23.37 -8.45 28.81
N LEU A 162 -24.54 -8.15 28.28
CA LEU A 162 -25.34 -7.00 28.66
C LEU A 162 -26.54 -7.48 29.49
N PHE A 163 -26.54 -7.13 30.77
CA PHE A 163 -27.63 -7.47 31.70
C PHE A 163 -27.90 -9.01 31.81
N GLY A 164 -26.85 -9.81 31.82
CA GLY A 164 -26.96 -11.27 31.90
C GLY A 164 -27.39 -11.97 30.60
N ARG A 165 -27.35 -11.26 29.47
CA ARG A 165 -27.65 -11.81 28.15
C ARG A 165 -26.51 -11.53 27.19
N GLY A 166 -26.01 -12.57 26.50
CA GLY A 166 -25.05 -12.41 25.43
C GLY A 166 -25.69 -11.68 24.25
N THR A 167 -25.17 -10.49 23.94
CA THR A 167 -25.67 -9.66 22.83
C THR A 167 -24.55 -9.47 21.81
N PRO A 168 -24.70 -10.02 20.58
CA PRO A 168 -23.73 -9.80 19.53
C PRO A 168 -23.79 -8.32 19.06
N THR A 169 -22.65 -7.67 19.06
CA THR A 169 -22.53 -6.25 18.66
C THR A 169 -21.43 -6.12 17.62
N GLU A 170 -21.74 -5.48 16.51
CA GLU A 170 -20.76 -5.19 15.44
C GLU A 170 -19.97 -3.93 15.80
N LEU A 171 -18.66 -4.04 15.79
CA LEU A 171 -17.71 -2.98 16.13
C LEU A 171 -16.60 -2.89 15.08
N SER A 172 -15.95 -1.74 14.99
CA SER A 172 -14.73 -1.63 14.21
C SER A 172 -13.62 -2.48 14.85
N ALA A 173 -12.87 -3.20 14.05
CA ALA A 173 -11.75 -4.01 14.53
C ALA A 173 -10.65 -3.18 15.18
N THR A 174 -10.58 -1.89 14.87
CA THR A 174 -9.64 -0.93 15.47
C THR A 174 -10.07 -0.47 16.87
N ASP A 175 -11.35 -0.65 17.22
CA ASP A 175 -11.93 -0.22 18.49
C ASP A 175 -11.88 -1.30 19.58
N VAL A 176 -11.24 -2.43 19.29
CA VAL A 176 -11.08 -3.54 20.22
C VAL A 176 -9.60 -3.88 20.42
N LYS A 177 -9.27 -4.30 21.62
CA LYS A 177 -7.91 -4.72 22.00
C LYS A 177 -7.95 -6.09 22.65
N GLU A 178 -7.09 -7.00 22.17
CA GLU A 178 -6.87 -8.30 22.80
C GLU A 178 -6.30 -8.13 24.22
N GLN A 179 -6.81 -8.93 25.16
CA GLN A 179 -6.32 -9.00 26.54
C GLN A 179 -5.17 -9.97 26.69
#